data_13f97fe7dd2fd4201ef5bbafe0fcc4b8
#
_entry.id   13f97fe7dd2fd4201ef5bbafe0fcc4b8
#
_cell.length_a   1.000
_cell.length_b   1.000
_cell.length_c   1.000
_cell.angle_alpha   90.00
_cell.angle_beta   90.00
_cell.angle_gamma   90.00
#
_symmetry.space_group_name_H-M   'P 1'
#
loop_
_entity.id
_entity.type
_entity.pdbx_description
1 polymer ?
#
loop_
_entity_poly.entity_id
_entity_poly.type
_entity_poly.pdbx_seq_one_letter_code
_entity_poly.pdbx_strand_id
1 'polypeptide(L)'
;LHVIPTEKYKTVRLLVRFNTRLNHETITKRTLLSSLMETNSLNYPNQVKLSERLAELYGASFGIGVSKKGNQHWFNISMNIVNDHYLQDSQVLAEAVDFLKEIIFAPNIQAGQFEAETFQREKENLKAYLESIVEDKQTYASLALQSVYFNQSEDQKIPSFGTVAALAEETAASLAAYYQKMLAEDQVDIFVLGDVNEAELVPLFKQLPFTPREEG
;
A
#
# COMPACT_ATOMS: atom_id res chain seq x y z
N LEU A 1 -16.95 -0.13 -1.76
CA LEU A 1 -16.63 -1.51 -2.09
C LEU A 1 -17.14 -1.80 -3.51
N HIS A 2 -16.24 -2.28 -4.37
CA HIS A 2 -16.51 -2.67 -5.76
C HIS A 2 -16.30 -4.18 -5.89
N VAL A 3 -17.35 -4.92 -6.16
CA VAL A 3 -17.29 -6.37 -6.36
C VAL A 3 -17.34 -6.66 -7.86
N ILE A 4 -16.37 -7.42 -8.35
CA ILE A 4 -16.26 -7.82 -9.75
C ILE A 4 -16.31 -9.35 -9.80
N PRO A 5 -17.51 -9.94 -9.87
CA PRO A 5 -17.67 -11.39 -9.84
C PRO A 5 -17.19 -12.01 -11.14
N THR A 6 -16.42 -13.09 -11.04
CA THR A 6 -15.96 -13.87 -12.19
C THR A 6 -15.47 -15.24 -11.76
N GLU A 7 -15.94 -16.29 -12.46
CA GLU A 7 -15.53 -17.68 -12.27
C GLU A 7 -14.25 -18.04 -13.05
N LYS A 8 -13.65 -17.07 -13.73
CA LYS A 8 -12.49 -17.31 -14.61
C LYS A 8 -11.25 -17.76 -13.84
N TYR A 9 -11.11 -17.37 -12.57
CA TYR A 9 -9.92 -17.58 -11.75
C TYR A 9 -10.23 -18.42 -10.51
N LYS A 10 -9.28 -19.26 -10.11
CA LYS A 10 -9.33 -20.02 -8.85
C LYS A 10 -8.87 -19.21 -7.63
N THR A 11 -8.59 -17.95 -7.85
CA THR A 11 -8.10 -17.01 -6.83
C THR A 11 -9.04 -15.84 -6.69
N VAL A 12 -9.05 -15.23 -5.52
CA VAL A 12 -9.70 -13.94 -5.25
C VAL A 12 -8.62 -12.88 -5.10
N ARG A 13 -8.77 -11.79 -5.83
CA ARG A 13 -7.91 -10.60 -5.68
C ARG A 13 -8.61 -9.55 -4.86
N LEU A 14 -7.93 -9.10 -3.81
CA LEU A 14 -8.31 -7.99 -2.96
C LEU A 14 -7.39 -6.80 -3.27
N LEU A 15 -7.96 -5.62 -3.43
CA LEU A 15 -7.21 -4.38 -3.63
C LEU A 15 -7.84 -3.28 -2.79
N VAL A 16 -7.10 -2.75 -1.84
CA VAL A 16 -7.47 -1.54 -1.09
C VAL A 16 -6.62 -0.39 -1.63
N ARG A 17 -7.28 0.63 -2.15
CA ARG A 17 -6.64 1.81 -2.74
C ARG A 17 -6.95 3.04 -1.92
N PHE A 18 -5.92 3.71 -1.46
CA PHE A 18 -5.99 5.06 -0.93
C PHE A 18 -5.63 6.04 -2.04
N ASN A 19 -6.54 6.94 -2.34
CA ASN A 19 -6.43 7.89 -3.43
C ASN A 19 -6.42 9.32 -2.88
N THR A 20 -5.46 10.11 -3.32
CA THR A 20 -5.39 11.54 -3.00
C THR A 20 -4.89 12.34 -4.21
N ARG A 21 -5.11 13.64 -4.19
CA ARG A 21 -4.52 14.52 -5.18
C ARG A 21 -3.00 14.45 -5.11
N LEU A 22 -2.37 14.41 -6.28
CA LEU A 22 -0.91 14.41 -6.39
C LEU A 22 -0.33 15.66 -5.74
N ASN A 23 0.65 15.46 -4.85
CA ASN A 23 1.36 16.53 -4.16
C ASN A 23 2.83 16.12 -3.96
N HIS A 24 3.76 16.92 -4.50
CA HIS A 24 5.20 16.65 -4.45
C HIS A 24 5.75 16.49 -3.01
N GLU A 25 5.14 17.15 -2.02
CA GLU A 25 5.55 17.03 -0.61
C GLU A 25 5.23 15.67 0.02
N THR A 26 4.27 14.92 -0.56
CA THR A 26 3.78 13.66 0.02
C THR A 26 4.18 12.43 -0.77
N ILE A 27 4.62 12.56 -2.02
CA ILE A 27 5.00 11.43 -2.88
C ILE A 27 6.02 10.52 -2.19
N THR A 28 7.13 11.07 -1.71
CA THR A 28 8.21 10.31 -1.05
C THR A 28 7.75 9.67 0.25
N LYS A 29 6.93 10.38 1.06
CA LYS A 29 6.31 9.86 2.28
C LYS A 29 5.49 8.60 1.99
N ARG A 30 4.64 8.66 0.95
CA ARG A 30 3.79 7.52 0.56
C ARG A 30 4.61 6.32 0.11
N THR A 31 5.70 6.55 -0.61
CA THR A 31 6.60 5.49 -1.03
C THR A 31 7.29 4.83 0.16
N LEU A 32 7.86 5.60 1.08
CA LEU A 32 8.49 5.06 2.28
C LEU A 32 7.47 4.35 3.18
N LEU A 33 6.26 4.92 3.32
CA LEU A 33 5.17 4.30 4.07
C LEU A 33 4.77 2.94 3.47
N SER A 34 4.71 2.81 2.13
CA SER A 34 4.40 1.53 1.49
C SER A 34 5.42 0.45 1.84
N SER A 35 6.71 0.78 1.82
CA SER A 35 7.78 -0.15 2.21
C SER A 35 7.66 -0.58 3.67
N LEU A 36 7.40 0.35 4.59
CA LEU A 36 7.25 0.04 6.01
C LEU A 36 6.04 -0.88 6.28
N MET A 37 4.87 -0.54 5.74
CA MET A 37 3.65 -1.31 5.96
C MET A 37 3.68 -2.69 5.28
N GLU A 38 4.53 -2.89 4.28
CA GLU A 38 4.71 -4.18 3.61
C GLU A 38 5.61 -5.14 4.42
N THR A 39 6.43 -4.62 5.33
CA THR A 39 7.44 -5.42 6.03
C THR A 39 7.04 -5.90 7.41
N ASN A 40 6.19 -5.16 8.13
CA ASN A 40 5.73 -5.55 9.47
C ASN A 40 4.43 -4.84 9.89
N SER A 41 3.85 -5.35 10.99
CA SER A 41 2.76 -4.74 11.74
C SER A 41 2.95 -5.03 13.24
N LEU A 42 2.01 -4.64 14.08
CA LEU A 42 2.08 -4.95 15.52
C LEU A 42 2.10 -6.45 15.80
N ASN A 43 1.21 -7.23 15.15
CA ASN A 43 1.13 -8.68 15.36
C ASN A 43 2.16 -9.46 14.51
N TYR A 44 2.65 -8.88 13.43
CA TYR A 44 3.70 -9.44 12.57
C TYR A 44 4.94 -8.54 12.63
N PRO A 45 5.70 -8.55 13.74
CA PRO A 45 6.72 -7.54 14.02
C PRO A 45 7.96 -7.61 13.12
N ASN A 46 8.06 -8.63 12.28
CA ASN A 46 9.13 -8.78 11.30
C ASN A 46 8.64 -9.55 10.06
N GLN A 47 9.44 -9.51 9.01
CA GLN A 47 9.11 -10.12 7.72
C GLN A 47 8.94 -11.65 7.79
N VAL A 48 9.62 -12.32 8.74
CA VAL A 48 9.48 -13.77 8.94
C VAL A 48 8.05 -14.09 9.42
N LYS A 49 7.58 -13.39 10.47
CA LYS A 49 6.22 -13.59 10.99
C LYS A 49 5.13 -13.22 9.97
N LEU A 50 5.34 -12.18 9.21
CA LEU A 50 4.44 -11.80 8.13
C LEU A 50 4.41 -12.88 7.03
N SER A 51 5.57 -13.39 6.63
CA SER A 51 5.66 -14.48 5.64
C SER A 51 5.07 -15.79 6.14
N GLU A 52 5.26 -16.14 7.41
CA GLU A 52 4.60 -17.30 8.05
C GLU A 52 3.08 -17.17 7.93
N ARG A 53 2.51 -16.00 8.24
CA ARG A 53 1.07 -15.76 8.10
C ARG A 53 0.57 -15.89 6.66
N LEU A 54 1.30 -15.36 5.69
CA LEU A 54 0.95 -15.51 4.28
C LEU A 54 1.02 -16.98 3.82
N ALA A 55 1.96 -17.76 4.35
CA ALA A 55 2.04 -19.20 4.08
C ALA A 55 0.83 -19.96 4.68
N GLU A 56 0.39 -19.61 5.90
CA GLU A 56 -0.83 -20.15 6.52
C GLU A 56 -2.08 -19.85 5.68
N LEU A 57 -2.11 -18.71 4.99
CA LEU A 57 -3.15 -18.33 4.03
C LEU A 57 -2.94 -19.00 2.65
N TYR A 58 -2.46 -20.24 2.65
CA TYR A 58 -2.20 -21.06 1.46
C TYR A 58 -1.24 -20.39 0.45
N GLY A 59 -0.23 -19.70 0.95
CA GLY A 59 0.72 -19.00 0.11
C GLY A 59 0.15 -17.77 -0.57
N ALA A 60 -0.70 -17.03 0.13
CA ALA A 60 -1.25 -15.77 -0.36
C ALA A 60 -0.13 -14.81 -0.79
N SER A 61 -0.30 -14.16 -1.93
CA SER A 61 0.59 -13.07 -2.33
C SER A 61 0.08 -11.74 -1.79
N PHE A 62 1.00 -10.92 -1.30
CA PHE A 62 0.70 -9.62 -0.71
C PHE A 62 1.75 -8.60 -1.17
N GLY A 63 1.33 -7.36 -1.37
CA GLY A 63 2.24 -6.27 -1.71
C GLY A 63 1.59 -4.91 -1.57
N ILE A 64 2.39 -3.91 -1.25
CA ILE A 64 1.99 -2.51 -1.16
C ILE A 64 2.85 -1.69 -2.11
N GLY A 65 2.24 -0.79 -2.84
CA GLY A 65 2.98 0.08 -3.76
C GLY A 65 2.24 1.36 -4.07
N VAL A 66 2.98 2.30 -4.63
CA VAL A 66 2.44 3.60 -5.04
C VAL A 66 2.45 3.74 -6.55
N SER A 67 1.51 4.50 -7.08
CA SER A 67 1.46 4.84 -8.49
C SER A 67 0.85 6.22 -8.71
N LYS A 68 1.23 6.86 -9.81
CA LYS A 68 0.72 8.16 -10.23
C LYS A 68 -0.10 8.01 -11.50
N LYS A 69 -1.29 8.60 -11.53
CA LYS A 69 -2.12 8.65 -12.72
C LYS A 69 -2.80 10.02 -12.85
N GLY A 70 -2.42 10.78 -13.86
CA GLY A 70 -2.86 12.17 -13.98
C GLY A 70 -2.49 12.98 -12.72
N ASN A 71 -3.46 13.64 -12.11
CA ASN A 71 -3.29 14.43 -10.90
C ASN A 71 -3.60 13.64 -9.61
N GLN A 72 -3.59 12.30 -9.68
CA GLN A 72 -3.86 11.44 -8.54
C GLN A 72 -2.60 10.65 -8.15
N HIS A 73 -2.42 10.42 -6.86
CA HIS A 73 -1.42 9.54 -6.32
C HIS A 73 -2.08 8.41 -5.53
N TRP A 74 -1.89 7.18 -5.99
CA TRP A 74 -2.52 5.99 -5.45
C TRP A 74 -1.56 5.23 -4.56
N PHE A 75 -2.03 4.84 -3.39
CA PHE A 75 -1.37 3.89 -2.51
C PHE A 75 -2.22 2.62 -2.53
N ASN A 76 -1.65 1.54 -3.07
CA ASN A 76 -2.38 0.31 -3.35
C ASN A 76 -1.87 -0.81 -2.43
N ILE A 77 -2.77 -1.42 -1.70
CA ILE A 77 -2.53 -2.65 -0.93
C ILE A 77 -3.22 -3.77 -1.69
N SER A 78 -2.45 -4.73 -2.20
CA SER A 78 -2.98 -5.83 -3.01
C SER A 78 -2.69 -7.19 -2.37
N MET A 79 -3.65 -8.09 -2.46
CA MET A 79 -3.53 -9.45 -1.99
C MET A 79 -4.23 -10.40 -2.97
N ASN A 80 -3.61 -11.56 -3.26
CA ASN A 80 -4.27 -12.64 -3.96
C ASN A 80 -4.29 -13.87 -3.06
N ILE A 81 -5.45 -14.48 -2.94
CA ILE A 81 -5.69 -15.67 -2.13
C ILE A 81 -6.31 -16.78 -2.98
N VAL A 82 -6.17 -18.01 -2.53
CA VAL A 82 -6.95 -19.12 -3.10
C VAL A 82 -8.41 -18.94 -2.71
N ASN A 83 -9.33 -19.20 -3.63
CA ASN A 83 -10.76 -19.13 -3.34
C ASN A 83 -11.17 -20.29 -2.43
N ASP A 84 -11.96 -20.00 -1.40
CA ASP A 84 -12.49 -20.97 -0.41
C ASP A 84 -13.22 -22.16 -1.04
N HIS A 85 -13.86 -21.98 -2.21
CA HIS A 85 -14.53 -23.04 -2.96
C HIS A 85 -13.60 -24.22 -3.35
N TYR A 86 -12.27 -23.99 -3.40
CA TYR A 86 -11.28 -25.03 -3.74
C TYR A 86 -10.60 -25.64 -2.51
N LEU A 87 -11.02 -25.23 -1.33
CA LEU A 87 -10.44 -25.66 -0.05
C LEU A 87 -11.53 -26.33 0.81
N GLN A 88 -11.14 -27.31 1.63
CA GLN A 88 -12.04 -27.95 2.56
C GLN A 88 -11.98 -27.20 3.90
N ASP A 89 -13.16 -26.80 4.41
CA ASP A 89 -13.33 -26.20 5.74
C ASP A 89 -12.41 -24.99 6.04
N SER A 90 -12.14 -24.16 5.03
CA SER A 90 -11.30 -22.98 5.17
C SER A 90 -12.12 -21.69 5.08
N GLN A 91 -11.63 -20.64 5.73
CA GLN A 91 -12.18 -19.30 5.72
C GLN A 91 -11.11 -18.29 5.27
N VAL A 92 -10.36 -18.64 4.23
CA VAL A 92 -9.19 -17.87 3.77
C VAL A 92 -9.58 -16.44 3.40
N LEU A 93 -10.77 -16.23 2.84
CA LEU A 93 -11.25 -14.88 2.51
C LEU A 93 -11.46 -14.03 3.78
N ALA A 94 -12.10 -14.58 4.81
CA ALA A 94 -12.30 -13.85 6.06
C ALA A 94 -10.97 -13.57 6.76
N GLU A 95 -10.08 -14.56 6.81
CA GLU A 95 -8.74 -14.42 7.39
C GLU A 95 -7.85 -13.44 6.62
N ALA A 96 -8.01 -13.35 5.30
CA ALA A 96 -7.33 -12.36 4.46
C ALA A 96 -7.82 -10.93 4.74
N VAL A 97 -9.12 -10.75 4.99
CA VAL A 97 -9.67 -9.45 5.40
C VAL A 97 -9.15 -9.06 6.79
N ASP A 98 -9.05 -10.01 7.73
CA ASP A 98 -8.45 -9.76 9.05
C ASP A 98 -6.96 -9.41 8.94
N PHE A 99 -6.21 -10.09 8.05
CA PHE A 99 -4.83 -9.74 7.74
C PHE A 99 -4.72 -8.31 7.18
N LEU A 100 -5.55 -7.94 6.20
CA LEU A 100 -5.58 -6.58 5.66
C LEU A 100 -5.95 -5.54 6.72
N LYS A 101 -6.89 -5.88 7.63
CA LYS A 101 -7.23 -5.03 8.76
C LYS A 101 -6.04 -4.77 9.67
N GLU A 102 -5.28 -5.82 10.00
CA GLU A 102 -4.05 -5.71 10.79
C GLU A 102 -3.05 -4.77 10.10
N ILE A 103 -2.74 -5.03 8.83
CA ILE A 103 -1.76 -4.23 8.06
C ILE A 103 -2.17 -2.76 7.98
N ILE A 104 -3.46 -2.49 7.74
CA ILE A 104 -3.95 -1.11 7.53
C ILE A 104 -4.07 -0.35 8.85
N PHE A 105 -4.55 -0.97 9.92
CA PHE A 105 -4.95 -0.26 11.15
C PHE A 105 -4.06 -0.52 12.36
N ALA A 106 -3.13 -1.48 12.25
CA ALA A 106 -2.19 -1.81 13.32
C ALA A 106 -0.72 -1.82 12.84
N PRO A 107 -0.25 -0.74 12.18
CA PRO A 107 1.17 -0.65 11.83
C PRO A 107 2.04 -0.62 13.08
N ASN A 108 3.32 -0.99 12.95
CA ASN A 108 4.24 -1.01 14.08
C ASN A 108 4.67 0.42 14.47
N ILE A 109 3.72 1.15 15.06
CA ILE A 109 3.91 2.51 15.58
C ILE A 109 3.86 2.45 17.11
N GLN A 110 4.91 2.94 17.76
CA GLN A 110 5.05 3.00 19.22
C GLN A 110 5.44 4.42 19.62
N ALA A 111 4.80 4.95 20.66
CA ALA A 111 5.03 6.32 21.13
C ALA A 111 4.96 7.40 20.02
N GLY A 112 4.07 7.23 19.02
CA GLY A 112 3.86 8.19 17.93
C GLY A 112 4.90 8.14 16.81
N GLN A 113 5.71 7.09 16.73
CA GLN A 113 6.69 6.90 15.68
C GLN A 113 6.78 5.44 15.22
N PHE A 114 7.14 5.21 13.96
CA PHE A 114 7.43 3.88 13.48
C PHE A 114 8.63 3.28 14.23
N GLU A 115 8.66 1.95 14.34
CA GLU A 115 9.76 1.23 14.95
C GLU A 115 11.10 1.61 14.25
N ALA A 116 12.10 1.98 15.07
CA ALA A 116 13.29 2.69 14.59
C ALA A 116 14.17 1.88 13.64
N GLU A 117 14.37 0.60 13.94
CA GLU A 117 15.24 -0.27 13.13
C GLU A 117 14.63 -0.51 11.74
N THR A 118 13.33 -0.84 11.69
CA THR A 118 12.62 -1.01 10.43
C THR A 118 12.57 0.29 9.63
N PHE A 119 12.27 1.41 10.28
CA PHE A 119 12.27 2.72 9.62
C PHE A 119 13.62 3.02 8.98
N GLN A 120 14.71 2.85 9.70
CA GLN A 120 16.05 3.16 9.19
C GLN A 120 16.41 2.24 8.02
N ARG A 121 16.14 0.93 8.15
CA ARG A 121 16.39 -0.06 7.10
C ARG A 121 15.62 0.28 5.81
N GLU A 122 14.32 0.55 5.91
CA GLU A 122 13.52 0.85 4.72
C GLU A 122 13.85 2.22 4.11
N LYS A 123 14.24 3.18 4.94
CA LYS A 123 14.75 4.48 4.46
C LYS A 123 16.05 4.31 3.67
N GLU A 124 16.98 3.47 4.15
CA GLU A 124 18.24 3.14 3.44
C GLU A 124 17.99 2.36 2.16
N ASN A 125 17.07 1.37 2.18
CA ASN A 125 16.69 0.60 1.00
C ASN A 125 16.09 1.50 -0.08
N LEU A 126 15.17 2.38 0.29
CA LEU A 126 14.57 3.33 -0.64
C LEU A 126 15.62 4.31 -1.19
N LYS A 127 16.51 4.81 -0.33
CA LYS A 127 17.62 5.66 -0.79
C LYS A 127 18.48 4.97 -1.84
N ALA A 128 18.92 3.74 -1.55
CA ALA A 128 19.71 2.96 -2.49
C ALA A 128 18.99 2.73 -3.82
N TYR A 129 17.68 2.42 -3.78
CA TYR A 129 16.86 2.30 -4.99
C TYR A 129 16.83 3.61 -5.78
N LEU A 130 16.54 4.75 -5.14
CA LEU A 130 16.47 6.05 -5.80
C LEU A 130 17.82 6.46 -6.43
N GLU A 131 18.91 6.17 -5.76
CA GLU A 131 20.26 6.42 -6.26
C GLU A 131 20.63 5.52 -7.44
N SER A 132 20.13 4.27 -7.48
CA SER A 132 20.41 3.32 -8.57
C SER A 132 19.71 3.65 -9.90
N ILE A 133 18.66 4.49 -9.87
CA ILE A 133 17.87 4.83 -11.07
C ILE A 133 18.74 5.44 -12.19
N VAL A 134 19.77 6.18 -11.84
CA VAL A 134 20.70 6.80 -12.85
C VAL A 134 21.49 5.76 -13.64
N GLU A 135 21.60 4.53 -13.13
CA GLU A 135 22.30 3.42 -13.80
C GLU A 135 21.42 2.79 -14.89
N ASP A 136 20.08 2.77 -14.70
CA ASP A 136 19.12 2.38 -15.73
C ASP A 136 18.86 3.55 -16.69
N LYS A 137 19.58 3.55 -17.82
CA LYS A 137 19.52 4.65 -18.78
C LYS A 137 18.16 4.86 -19.40
N GLN A 138 17.34 3.81 -19.53
CA GLN A 138 15.96 3.92 -20.07
C GLN A 138 15.04 4.61 -19.05
N THR A 139 15.05 4.17 -17.80
CA THR A 139 14.30 4.80 -16.71
C THR A 139 14.76 6.25 -16.51
N TYR A 140 16.06 6.49 -16.46
CA TYR A 140 16.60 7.84 -16.33
C TYR A 140 16.16 8.79 -17.45
N ALA A 141 16.23 8.34 -18.71
CA ALA A 141 15.76 9.13 -19.86
C ALA A 141 14.25 9.42 -19.79
N SER A 142 13.47 8.46 -19.36
CA SER A 142 12.01 8.62 -19.17
C SER A 142 11.69 9.65 -18.09
N LEU A 143 12.41 9.65 -16.99
CA LEU A 143 12.26 10.63 -15.91
C LEU A 143 12.73 12.03 -16.32
N ALA A 144 13.83 12.11 -17.07
CA ALA A 144 14.30 13.38 -17.63
C ALA A 144 13.25 13.99 -18.58
N LEU A 145 12.69 13.17 -19.47
CA LEU A 145 11.60 13.60 -20.35
C LEU A 145 10.38 14.09 -19.55
N GLN A 146 9.95 13.35 -18.53
CA GLN A 146 8.86 13.74 -17.65
C GLN A 146 9.11 15.10 -17.00
N SER A 147 10.32 15.32 -16.48
CA SER A 147 10.72 16.57 -15.82
C SER A 147 10.68 17.76 -16.79
N VAL A 148 11.11 17.57 -18.04
CA VAL A 148 11.05 18.61 -19.07
C VAL A 148 9.61 18.87 -19.53
N TYR A 149 8.83 17.81 -19.75
CA TYR A 149 7.44 17.92 -20.20
C TYR A 149 6.55 18.64 -19.18
N PHE A 150 6.71 18.30 -17.90
CA PHE A 150 5.94 18.88 -16.80
C PHE A 150 6.69 19.98 -16.04
N ASN A 151 7.57 20.75 -16.72
CA ASN A 151 8.41 21.75 -16.08
C ASN A 151 7.63 22.86 -15.34
N GLN A 152 6.35 23.09 -15.70
CA GLN A 152 5.46 24.07 -15.07
C GLN A 152 4.70 23.52 -13.84
N SER A 153 4.84 22.24 -13.54
CA SER A 153 4.13 21.58 -12.43
C SER A 153 5.09 20.93 -11.46
N GLU A 154 5.18 21.48 -10.26
CA GLU A 154 6.01 20.92 -9.17
C GLU A 154 5.61 19.48 -8.86
N ASP A 155 4.31 19.16 -8.89
CA ASP A 155 3.81 17.84 -8.57
C ASP A 155 4.07 16.82 -9.70
N GLN A 156 3.82 17.21 -10.93
CA GLN A 156 3.91 16.29 -12.07
C GLN A 156 5.34 15.94 -12.47
N LYS A 157 6.30 16.84 -12.26
CA LYS A 157 7.71 16.61 -12.63
C LYS A 157 8.40 15.59 -11.70
N ILE A 158 7.92 15.42 -10.47
CA ILE A 158 8.49 14.46 -9.51
C ILE A 158 8.10 13.03 -9.90
N PRO A 159 9.01 12.05 -9.87
CA PRO A 159 8.68 10.64 -10.05
C PRO A 159 7.64 10.14 -9.05
N SER A 160 6.85 9.12 -9.43
CA SER A 160 5.81 8.54 -8.57
C SER A 160 6.33 7.94 -7.25
N PHE A 161 7.61 7.65 -7.18
CA PHE A 161 8.31 7.09 -6.02
C PHE A 161 9.12 8.13 -5.22
N GLY A 162 9.14 9.40 -5.63
CA GLY A 162 9.76 10.48 -4.89
C GLY A 162 11.22 10.76 -5.24
N THR A 163 11.93 11.41 -4.33
CA THR A 163 13.31 11.89 -4.52
C THR A 163 14.17 11.64 -3.28
N VAL A 164 15.49 11.54 -3.47
CA VAL A 164 16.48 11.41 -2.38
C VAL A 164 16.43 12.61 -1.43
N ALA A 165 16.26 13.82 -1.98
CA ALA A 165 16.20 15.04 -1.18
C ALA A 165 15.02 15.04 -0.21
N ALA A 166 13.79 14.72 -0.70
CA ALA A 166 12.63 14.63 0.15
C ALA A 166 12.74 13.47 1.16
N LEU A 167 13.36 12.34 0.76
CA LEU A 167 13.58 11.21 1.66
C LEU A 167 14.50 11.56 2.83
N ALA A 168 15.50 12.41 2.62
CA ALA A 168 16.45 12.81 3.66
C ALA A 168 15.74 13.48 4.86
N GLU A 169 14.72 14.28 4.58
CA GLU A 169 13.96 15.03 5.60
C GLU A 169 12.98 14.16 6.42
N GLU A 170 12.70 12.91 5.97
CA GLU A 170 11.71 12.08 6.65
C GLU A 170 12.25 11.46 7.94
N THR A 171 11.40 11.50 8.96
CA THR A 171 11.62 10.88 10.27
C THR A 171 10.54 9.84 10.57
N ALA A 172 10.80 8.92 11.50
CA ALA A 172 9.83 7.92 11.94
C ALA A 172 8.53 8.57 12.51
N ALA A 173 8.67 9.72 13.15
CA ALA A 173 7.53 10.50 13.68
C ALA A 173 6.77 11.25 12.57
N SER A 174 7.46 11.89 11.60
CA SER A 174 6.80 12.57 10.48
C SER A 174 5.99 11.60 9.63
N LEU A 175 6.52 10.39 9.46
CA LEU A 175 5.85 9.35 8.68
C LEU A 175 4.65 8.76 9.43
N ALA A 176 4.73 8.58 10.76
CA ALA A 176 3.60 8.15 11.58
C ALA A 176 2.46 9.19 11.57
N ALA A 177 2.79 10.48 11.65
CA ALA A 177 1.82 11.55 11.51
C ALA A 177 1.16 11.55 10.12
N TYR A 178 1.95 11.32 9.06
CA TYR A 178 1.42 11.22 7.70
C TYR A 178 0.50 10.01 7.52
N TYR A 179 0.84 8.85 8.09
CA TYR A 179 -0.02 7.66 8.08
C TYR A 179 -1.41 7.98 8.67
N GLN A 180 -1.48 8.68 9.81
CA GLN A 180 -2.76 9.08 10.40
C GLN A 180 -3.55 10.01 9.47
N LYS A 181 -2.87 10.96 8.83
CA LYS A 181 -3.47 11.85 7.85
C LYS A 181 -4.03 11.08 6.64
N MET A 182 -3.26 10.14 6.08
CA MET A 182 -3.69 9.30 4.97
C MET A 182 -4.95 8.49 5.33
N LEU A 183 -4.99 7.89 6.53
CA LEU A 183 -6.17 7.16 7.00
C LEU A 183 -7.40 8.05 7.17
N ALA A 184 -7.22 9.30 7.55
CA ALA A 184 -8.34 10.22 7.80
C ALA A 184 -8.86 10.90 6.52
N GLU A 185 -7.97 11.25 5.59
CA GLU A 185 -8.28 12.18 4.50
C GLU A 185 -8.36 11.51 3.12
N ASP A 186 -7.59 10.45 2.85
CA ASP A 186 -7.58 9.84 1.52
C ASP A 186 -8.92 9.16 1.19
N GLN A 187 -9.37 9.29 -0.03
CA GLN A 187 -10.48 8.47 -0.54
C GLN A 187 -10.05 7.00 -0.57
N VAL A 188 -10.93 6.10 -0.10
CA VAL A 188 -10.64 4.66 -0.09
C VAL A 188 -11.60 3.91 -0.98
N ASP A 189 -11.04 3.19 -1.94
CA ASP A 189 -11.74 2.23 -2.79
C ASP A 189 -11.26 0.81 -2.48
N ILE A 190 -12.20 -0.10 -2.30
CA ILE A 190 -11.91 -1.52 -2.10
C ILE A 190 -12.47 -2.29 -3.29
N PHE A 191 -11.62 -3.06 -3.97
CA PHE A 191 -11.99 -3.90 -5.10
C PHE A 191 -11.80 -5.36 -4.72
N VAL A 192 -12.80 -6.18 -5.03
CA VAL A 192 -12.75 -7.64 -4.89
C VAL A 192 -13.08 -8.26 -6.23
N LEU A 193 -12.13 -9.03 -6.78
CA LEU A 193 -12.29 -9.71 -8.07
C LEU A 193 -12.12 -11.21 -7.88
N GLY A 194 -13.11 -11.99 -8.30
CA GLY A 194 -13.08 -13.45 -8.24
C GLY A 194 -14.47 -14.07 -8.19
N ASP A 195 -14.53 -15.37 -8.00
CA ASP A 195 -15.79 -16.09 -7.78
C ASP A 195 -16.20 -15.92 -6.32
N VAL A 196 -16.96 -14.86 -6.07
CA VAL A 196 -17.36 -14.38 -4.74
C VAL A 196 -18.81 -13.90 -4.74
N ASN A 197 -19.46 -14.02 -3.59
CA ASN A 197 -20.81 -13.54 -3.36
C ASN A 197 -20.77 -12.18 -2.62
N GLU A 198 -21.33 -11.15 -3.23
CA GLU A 198 -21.37 -9.80 -2.65
C GLU A 198 -22.05 -9.76 -1.27
N ALA A 199 -23.10 -10.57 -1.07
CA ALA A 199 -23.81 -10.64 0.22
C ALA A 199 -22.93 -11.16 1.37
N GLU A 200 -21.93 -12.00 1.06
CA GLU A 200 -20.97 -12.52 2.03
C GLU A 200 -19.81 -11.53 2.26
N LEU A 201 -19.42 -10.79 1.22
CA LEU A 201 -18.32 -9.82 1.28
C LEU A 201 -18.65 -8.57 2.10
N VAL A 202 -19.85 -8.01 1.90
CA VAL A 202 -20.26 -6.74 2.54
C VAL A 202 -20.08 -6.78 4.06
N PRO A 203 -20.53 -7.81 4.79
CA PRO A 203 -20.33 -7.92 6.24
C PRO A 203 -18.85 -7.95 6.64
N LEU A 204 -17.98 -8.63 5.87
CA LEU A 204 -16.55 -8.75 6.15
C LEU A 204 -15.86 -7.39 6.04
N PHE A 205 -16.13 -6.64 4.96
CA PHE A 205 -15.48 -5.34 4.75
C PHE A 205 -16.07 -4.22 5.63
N LYS A 206 -17.32 -4.34 6.10
CA LYS A 206 -17.91 -3.41 7.08
C LYS A 206 -17.22 -3.46 8.45
N GLN A 207 -16.45 -4.51 8.74
CA GLN A 207 -15.68 -4.61 9.99
C GLN A 207 -14.40 -3.75 9.96
N LEU A 208 -13.98 -3.26 8.79
CA LEU A 208 -12.84 -2.37 8.68
C LEU A 208 -13.20 -1.00 9.27
N PRO A 209 -12.42 -0.48 10.24
CA PRO A 209 -12.77 0.72 10.99
C PRO A 209 -12.48 2.02 10.22
N PHE A 210 -12.88 2.08 8.95
CA PHE A 210 -12.83 3.32 8.20
C PHE A 210 -13.89 4.30 8.71
N THR A 211 -13.48 5.54 8.95
CA THR A 211 -14.42 6.62 9.25
C THR A 211 -15.13 7.08 7.97
N PRO A 212 -16.45 7.43 8.04
CA PRO A 212 -17.14 8.06 6.92
C PRO A 212 -16.37 9.31 6.46
N ARG A 213 -16.31 9.52 5.15
CA ARG A 213 -15.66 10.67 4.53
C ARG A 213 -16.69 11.45 3.74
N GLU A 214 -16.54 12.77 3.68
CA GLU A 214 -17.33 13.60 2.79
C GLU A 214 -16.96 13.23 1.35
N GLU A 215 -17.98 13.06 0.51
CA GLU A 215 -17.77 12.91 -0.92
C GLU A 215 -17.22 14.24 -1.47
N GLY A 216 -15.98 14.21 -1.96
CA GLY A 216 -15.31 15.36 -2.55
C GLY A 216 -15.62 15.51 -4.04
#